data_85b27f6ae531cc6de7f347b121e1b17f
#
_entry.id   85b27f6ae531cc6de7f347b121e1b17f
#
_cell.length_a   1.000
_cell.length_b   1.000
_cell.length_c   1.000
_cell.angle_alpha   90.00
_cell.angle_beta   90.00
_cell.angle_gamma   90.00
#
_symmetry.space_group_name_H-M   'P 1'
#
loop_
_entity.id
_entity.type
_entity.pdbx_description
1 polymer ?
#
loop_
_entity_poly.entity_id
_entity_poly.type
_entity_poly.pdbx_seq_one_letter_code
_entity_poly.pdbx_strand_id
1 'polypeptide(L)'
;MQETLRGQKTTNNFKIQKVNWQNIKVSADNTHFLFEGKQIFEKDFIGVLKFHTPGIAPVFDNTGAYHINIKGEAIYSERYTRTFGYYCNRAAVVLNEKWFHINELGKQVYHNSFLWAGNYQENLCTVRDANNQYLHIDLDGHKIYSETFTYAGDFKDGIACVKTASGFYKHIDTQGNYLNNIEFLDLGIFHKNFATAKDKVGWHHIDKHGSGLYNERYAAIEPFYNGFALVTQFDNQKVIIDERGQKIIMV
;
A
#
# COMPACT_ATOMS: atom_id res chain seq x y z
N MET A 1 -1.58 65.54 -12.44
CA MET A 1 -1.58 64.37 -13.36
C MET A 1 -0.85 63.25 -12.65
N GLN A 2 -1.61 62.36 -12.02
CA GLN A 2 -1.08 61.14 -11.42
C GLN A 2 -1.65 59.98 -12.21
N GLU A 3 -0.79 59.32 -12.99
CA GLU A 3 -1.13 58.08 -13.69
C GLU A 3 -1.02 56.91 -12.75
N THR A 4 -2.15 56.28 -12.54
CA THR A 4 -2.30 55.07 -11.72
C THR A 4 -1.91 53.86 -12.61
N LEU A 5 -0.76 53.23 -12.34
CA LEU A 5 -0.38 51.95 -12.92
C LEU A 5 -1.28 50.84 -12.36
N ARG A 6 -2.27 50.43 -13.15
CA ARG A 6 -3.01 49.17 -12.92
C ARG A 6 -2.14 47.98 -13.29
N GLY A 7 -1.68 47.24 -12.30
CA GLY A 7 -1.05 45.96 -12.49
C GLY A 7 -2.03 44.97 -13.12
N GLN A 8 -1.75 44.56 -14.32
CA GLN A 8 -2.43 43.41 -14.97
C GLN A 8 -2.07 42.13 -14.22
N LYS A 9 -3.03 41.58 -13.48
CA LYS A 9 -2.97 40.20 -13.03
C LYS A 9 -3.09 39.28 -14.27
N THR A 10 -1.98 38.72 -14.71
CA THR A 10 -1.99 37.65 -15.71
C THR A 10 -2.59 36.41 -15.07
N THR A 11 -3.88 36.21 -15.27
CA THR A 11 -4.54 34.91 -14.99
C THR A 11 -3.99 33.89 -15.95
N ASN A 12 -3.05 33.08 -15.50
CA ASN A 12 -2.62 31.87 -16.18
C ASN A 12 -3.77 30.85 -16.14
N ASN A 13 -4.74 31.00 -17.04
CA ASN A 13 -5.72 29.97 -17.35
C ASN A 13 -4.99 28.81 -18.06
N PHE A 14 -4.30 27.99 -17.31
CA PHE A 14 -3.86 26.68 -17.79
C PHE A 14 -5.12 25.92 -18.23
N LYS A 15 -5.22 25.59 -19.53
CA LYS A 15 -6.28 24.73 -20.06
C LYS A 15 -6.10 23.32 -19.43
N ILE A 16 -6.66 23.10 -18.25
CA ILE A 16 -6.63 21.85 -17.46
C ILE A 16 -7.24 20.65 -18.24
N GLN A 17 -7.93 20.92 -19.37
CA GLN A 17 -8.61 19.90 -20.19
C GLN A 17 -7.72 18.83 -20.83
N LYS A 18 -6.38 18.88 -20.70
CA LYS A 18 -5.45 17.90 -21.27
C LYS A 18 -4.40 17.36 -20.29
N VAL A 19 -4.50 17.64 -19.00
CA VAL A 19 -3.53 17.14 -18.03
C VAL A 19 -3.82 15.68 -17.73
N ASN A 20 -2.90 14.77 -18.10
CA ASN A 20 -2.95 13.40 -17.63
C ASN A 20 -2.54 13.37 -16.15
N TRP A 21 -3.45 12.98 -15.26
CA TRP A 21 -3.21 12.94 -13.83
C TRP A 21 -2.00 12.06 -13.44
N GLN A 22 -1.65 11.07 -14.24
CA GLN A 22 -0.48 10.20 -14.02
C GLN A 22 0.85 10.96 -14.08
N ASN A 23 0.86 12.11 -14.77
CA ASN A 23 2.04 12.98 -14.88
C ASN A 23 2.08 14.08 -13.81
N ILE A 24 1.03 14.20 -12.98
CA ILE A 24 1.02 15.13 -11.84
C ILE A 24 1.90 14.55 -10.72
N LYS A 25 2.85 15.34 -10.28
CA LYS A 25 3.76 15.00 -9.19
C LYS A 25 3.41 15.77 -7.93
N VAL A 26 3.73 15.21 -6.80
CA VAL A 26 3.70 15.90 -5.50
C VAL A 26 4.99 16.69 -5.35
N SER A 27 4.92 17.91 -4.79
CA SER A 27 6.08 18.72 -4.45
C SER A 27 6.97 18.03 -3.39
N ALA A 28 8.23 18.43 -3.31
CA ALA A 28 9.19 17.83 -2.37
C ALA A 28 8.78 17.99 -0.88
N ASP A 29 8.05 19.08 -0.55
CA ASP A 29 7.53 19.35 0.79
C ASP A 29 6.11 18.79 1.02
N ASN A 30 5.53 18.10 0.01
CA ASN A 30 4.20 17.52 0.02
C ASN A 30 3.05 18.53 0.28
N THR A 31 3.19 19.79 -0.13
CA THR A 31 2.17 20.83 0.10
C THR A 31 1.37 21.19 -1.13
N HIS A 32 1.85 20.86 -2.33
CA HIS A 32 1.19 21.21 -3.60
C HIS A 32 1.49 20.19 -4.72
N PHE A 33 0.81 20.37 -5.85
CA PHE A 33 0.93 19.52 -7.02
C PHE A 33 1.66 20.23 -8.16
N LEU A 34 2.50 19.47 -8.87
CA LEU A 34 3.31 19.94 -9.99
C LEU A 34 2.95 19.18 -11.27
N PHE A 35 2.85 19.91 -12.36
CA PHE A 35 2.81 19.37 -13.73
C PHE A 35 3.87 20.08 -14.55
N GLU A 36 4.77 19.33 -15.19
CA GLU A 36 5.92 19.87 -15.92
C GLU A 36 6.75 20.87 -15.09
N GLY A 37 6.91 20.59 -13.80
CA GLY A 37 7.68 21.41 -12.87
C GLY A 37 6.99 22.69 -12.40
N LYS A 38 5.73 22.95 -12.81
CA LYS A 38 4.95 24.14 -12.41
C LYS A 38 3.81 23.73 -11.50
N GLN A 39 3.56 24.54 -10.47
CA GLN A 39 2.39 24.38 -9.61
C GLN A 39 1.10 24.55 -10.44
N ILE A 40 0.15 23.62 -10.28
CA ILE A 40 -1.08 23.57 -11.08
C ILE A 40 -2.31 24.14 -10.39
N PHE A 41 -2.31 24.25 -9.08
CA PHE A 41 -3.39 24.90 -8.30
C PHE A 41 -2.82 26.09 -7.54
N GLU A 42 -3.59 27.19 -7.46
CA GLU A 42 -3.19 28.39 -6.71
C GLU A 42 -3.20 28.16 -5.18
N LYS A 43 -3.86 27.09 -4.74
CA LYS A 43 -4.00 26.74 -3.33
C LYS A 43 -2.85 25.81 -2.88
N ASP A 44 -2.22 26.19 -1.78
CA ASP A 44 -1.35 25.30 -1.01
C ASP A 44 -2.18 24.54 0.03
N PHE A 45 -1.77 23.31 0.30
CA PHE A 45 -2.34 22.44 1.32
C PHE A 45 -1.37 22.29 2.48
N ILE A 46 -1.84 21.82 3.63
CA ILE A 46 -0.97 21.38 4.73
C ILE A 46 -0.26 20.07 4.33
N GLY A 47 -0.95 19.24 3.53
CA GLY A 47 -0.36 18.03 2.99
C GLY A 47 -1.17 17.48 1.82
N VAL A 48 -0.46 16.82 0.89
CA VAL A 48 -1.05 16.15 -0.26
C VAL A 48 -0.41 14.78 -0.47
N LEU A 49 -1.18 13.84 -1.02
CA LEU A 49 -0.68 12.57 -1.53
C LEU A 49 -0.88 12.53 -3.05
N LYS A 50 -0.19 11.61 -3.72
CA LYS A 50 -0.26 11.49 -5.18
C LYS A 50 -1.67 11.20 -5.67
N PHE A 51 -1.93 11.55 -6.92
CA PHE A 51 -3.14 11.15 -7.63
C PHE A 51 -3.18 9.63 -7.83
N HIS A 52 -4.36 9.05 -7.68
CA HIS A 52 -4.68 7.65 -7.97
C HIS A 52 -5.81 7.57 -8.99
N THR A 53 -6.04 6.39 -9.55
CA THR A 53 -7.21 6.11 -10.40
C THR A 53 -8.50 6.39 -9.61
N PRO A 54 -9.47 7.14 -10.16
CA PRO A 54 -9.59 7.64 -11.55
C PRO A 54 -9.11 9.11 -11.75
N GLY A 55 -8.10 9.56 -11.06
CA GLY A 55 -7.63 10.95 -11.11
C GLY A 55 -8.08 11.75 -9.89
N ILE A 56 -8.03 11.12 -8.73
CA ILE A 56 -8.40 11.67 -7.41
C ILE A 56 -7.18 11.64 -6.51
N ALA A 57 -6.97 12.71 -5.76
CA ALA A 57 -5.87 12.83 -4.81
C ALA A 57 -6.35 13.19 -3.41
N PRO A 58 -5.78 12.56 -2.36
CA PRO A 58 -6.00 12.98 -0.98
C PRO A 58 -5.25 14.29 -0.70
N VAL A 59 -5.93 15.21 -0.02
CA VAL A 59 -5.37 16.48 0.46
C VAL A 59 -5.80 16.75 1.89
N PHE A 60 -5.01 17.58 2.57
CA PHE A 60 -5.27 18.00 3.94
C PHE A 60 -5.07 19.51 4.04
N ASP A 61 -6.04 20.22 4.61
CA ASP A 61 -5.97 21.67 4.92
C ASP A 61 -6.58 21.95 6.31
N ASN A 62 -6.74 23.23 6.66
CA ASN A 62 -7.30 23.66 7.96
C ASN A 62 -8.74 23.17 8.19
N THR A 63 -9.46 22.70 7.17
CA THR A 63 -10.80 22.15 7.29
C THR A 63 -10.81 20.64 7.55
N GLY A 64 -9.67 19.95 7.36
CA GLY A 64 -9.49 18.51 7.51
C GLY A 64 -8.97 17.85 6.25
N ALA A 65 -9.00 16.52 6.22
CA ALA A 65 -8.58 15.70 5.09
C ALA A 65 -9.77 15.38 4.17
N TYR A 66 -9.56 15.45 2.86
CA TYR A 66 -10.57 15.16 1.85
C TYR A 66 -9.90 14.80 0.51
N HIS A 67 -10.71 14.58 -0.53
CA HIS A 67 -10.19 14.29 -1.85
C HIS A 67 -10.53 15.38 -2.85
N ILE A 68 -9.65 15.62 -3.80
CA ILE A 68 -9.84 16.52 -4.92
C ILE A 68 -9.71 15.80 -6.26
N ASN A 69 -10.37 16.35 -7.28
CA ASN A 69 -10.22 15.96 -8.67
C ASN A 69 -9.02 16.67 -9.34
N ILE A 70 -8.77 16.38 -10.63
CA ILE A 70 -7.69 16.99 -11.41
C ILE A 70 -7.82 18.51 -11.62
N LYS A 71 -8.97 19.11 -11.26
CA LYS A 71 -9.17 20.56 -11.29
C LYS A 71 -8.89 21.24 -9.95
N GLY A 72 -8.53 20.46 -8.92
CA GLY A 72 -8.33 20.97 -7.56
C GLY A 72 -9.64 21.15 -6.77
N GLU A 73 -10.77 20.68 -7.31
CA GLU A 73 -12.10 20.79 -6.68
C GLU A 73 -12.32 19.62 -5.71
N ALA A 74 -12.86 19.88 -4.52
CA ALA A 74 -13.30 18.84 -3.60
C ALA A 74 -14.40 17.99 -4.25
N ILE A 75 -14.28 16.66 -4.19
CA ILE A 75 -15.26 15.74 -4.81
C ILE A 75 -16.46 15.46 -3.92
N TYR A 76 -16.40 15.84 -2.64
CA TYR A 76 -17.49 15.75 -1.66
C TYR A 76 -17.27 16.80 -0.53
N SER A 77 -18.28 17.02 0.31
CA SER A 77 -18.25 18.02 1.39
C SER A 77 -17.64 17.53 2.69
N GLU A 78 -17.61 16.23 2.91
CA GLU A 78 -17.15 15.59 4.14
C GLU A 78 -15.67 15.89 4.41
N ARG A 79 -15.32 15.94 5.70
CA ARG A 79 -13.95 16.15 6.17
C ARG A 79 -13.60 15.08 7.20
N TYR A 80 -12.41 14.54 7.07
CA TYR A 80 -11.87 13.45 7.88
C TYR A 80 -10.65 13.91 8.65
N THR A 81 -10.25 13.17 9.66
CA THR A 81 -8.96 13.38 10.35
C THR A 81 -7.80 13.00 9.42
N ARG A 82 -7.98 11.92 8.64
CA ARG A 82 -7.02 11.42 7.64
C ARG A 82 -7.77 10.80 6.46
N THR A 83 -7.15 10.84 5.29
CA THR A 83 -7.63 10.13 4.10
C THR A 83 -6.45 9.63 3.27
N PHE A 84 -6.67 8.53 2.54
CA PHE A 84 -5.67 7.84 1.73
C PHE A 84 -6.14 7.74 0.28
N GLY A 85 -5.29 7.22 -0.62
CA GLY A 85 -5.64 7.06 -2.03
C GLY A 85 -6.77 6.07 -2.27
N TYR A 86 -7.43 6.21 -3.42
CA TYR A 86 -8.43 5.24 -3.85
C TYR A 86 -7.75 3.99 -4.43
N TYR A 87 -8.21 2.83 -3.99
CA TYR A 87 -7.85 1.50 -4.48
C TYR A 87 -9.12 0.67 -4.60
N CYS A 88 -9.35 0.02 -5.73
CA CYS A 88 -10.60 -0.71 -5.99
C CYS A 88 -11.85 0.16 -5.72
N ASN A 89 -11.83 1.45 -6.09
CA ASN A 89 -12.88 2.45 -5.87
C ASN A 89 -13.25 2.66 -4.39
N ARG A 90 -12.33 2.38 -3.48
CA ARG A 90 -12.47 2.59 -2.03
C ARG A 90 -11.26 3.37 -1.52
N ALA A 91 -11.49 4.29 -0.59
CA ALA A 91 -10.42 4.99 0.12
C ALA A 91 -10.56 4.76 1.62
N ALA A 92 -9.46 4.41 2.28
CA ALA A 92 -9.42 4.38 3.73
C ALA A 92 -9.47 5.81 4.28
N VAL A 93 -10.25 6.03 5.33
CA VAL A 93 -10.35 7.30 6.06
C VAL A 93 -10.34 7.06 7.55
N VAL A 94 -9.97 8.11 8.29
CA VAL A 94 -10.00 8.13 9.76
C VAL A 94 -10.90 9.27 10.23
N LEU A 95 -11.86 8.95 11.08
CA LEU A 95 -12.69 9.94 11.78
C LEU A 95 -12.91 9.46 13.23
N ASN A 96 -12.64 10.34 14.21
CA ASN A 96 -12.76 10.02 15.64
C ASN A 96 -12.01 8.72 16.01
N GLU A 97 -10.76 8.59 15.55
CA GLU A 97 -9.88 7.42 15.78
C GLU A 97 -10.36 6.09 15.16
N LYS A 98 -11.47 6.11 14.43
CA LYS A 98 -12.02 4.95 13.74
C LYS A 98 -11.65 4.97 12.26
N TRP A 99 -11.21 3.82 11.76
CA TRP A 99 -10.90 3.59 10.36
C TRP A 99 -12.06 2.90 9.66
N PHE A 100 -12.39 3.37 8.47
CA PHE A 100 -13.37 2.76 7.58
C PHE A 100 -13.08 3.16 6.13
N HIS A 101 -13.85 2.64 5.20
CA HIS A 101 -13.69 2.99 3.79
C HIS A 101 -14.88 3.80 3.29
N ILE A 102 -14.57 4.69 2.34
CA ILE A 102 -15.55 5.51 1.64
C ILE A 102 -15.52 5.22 0.14
N ASN A 103 -16.62 5.51 -0.54
CA ASN A 103 -16.70 5.54 -1.99
C ASN A 103 -16.33 6.93 -2.54
N GLU A 104 -16.33 7.10 -3.87
CA GLU A 104 -16.00 8.36 -4.55
C GLU A 104 -16.96 9.51 -4.24
N LEU A 105 -18.14 9.23 -3.67
CA LEU A 105 -19.09 10.24 -3.19
C LEU A 105 -18.80 10.69 -1.74
N GLY A 106 -17.72 10.22 -1.14
CA GLY A 106 -17.37 10.50 0.25
C GLY A 106 -18.23 9.75 1.28
N LYS A 107 -19.05 8.78 0.86
CA LYS A 107 -19.96 8.05 1.75
C LYS A 107 -19.31 6.77 2.25
N GLN A 108 -19.46 6.49 3.54
CA GLN A 108 -19.07 5.23 4.14
C GLN A 108 -19.72 4.06 3.40
N VAL A 109 -18.92 3.02 3.10
CA VAL A 109 -19.35 1.89 2.24
C VAL A 109 -20.11 0.85 3.05
N TYR A 110 -19.75 0.65 4.32
CA TYR A 110 -20.32 -0.34 5.24
C TYR A 110 -20.33 0.21 6.68
N HIS A 111 -21.15 -0.35 7.56
CA HIS A 111 -21.31 0.17 8.93
C HIS A 111 -20.14 -0.11 9.88
N ASN A 112 -19.29 -1.08 9.56
CA ASN A 112 -18.18 -1.47 10.41
C ASN A 112 -17.10 -0.37 10.46
N SER A 113 -16.41 -0.30 11.58
CA SER A 113 -15.19 0.50 11.76
C SER A 113 -14.13 -0.34 12.48
N PHE A 114 -12.88 0.02 12.26
CA PHE A 114 -11.72 -0.76 12.68
C PHE A 114 -10.76 0.11 13.50
N LEU A 115 -9.83 -0.52 14.22
CA LEU A 115 -8.69 0.16 14.82
C LEU A 115 -7.67 0.58 13.75
N TRP A 116 -7.62 -0.14 12.64
CA TRP A 116 -6.81 0.17 11.47
C TRP A 116 -7.41 -0.50 10.24
N ALA A 117 -7.31 0.16 9.09
CA ALA A 117 -7.69 -0.40 7.79
C ALA A 117 -6.64 -0.03 6.74
N GLY A 118 -6.23 -1.01 5.95
CA GLY A 118 -5.33 -0.86 4.81
C GLY A 118 -6.02 -0.30 3.57
N ASN A 119 -5.30 -0.33 2.47
CA ASN A 119 -5.87 -0.10 1.15
C ASN A 119 -6.32 -1.44 0.54
N TYR A 120 -7.32 -1.38 -0.31
CA TYR A 120 -7.76 -2.57 -1.05
C TYR A 120 -6.69 -3.01 -2.06
N GLN A 121 -6.41 -4.32 -2.08
CA GLN A 121 -5.59 -5.01 -3.07
C GLN A 121 -6.38 -6.23 -3.55
N GLU A 122 -6.48 -6.43 -4.86
CA GLU A 122 -7.23 -7.57 -5.43
C GLU A 122 -8.69 -7.69 -4.91
N ASN A 123 -9.35 -6.53 -4.65
CA ASN A 123 -10.69 -6.41 -4.04
C ASN A 123 -10.80 -6.89 -2.59
N LEU A 124 -9.69 -7.14 -1.92
CA LEU A 124 -9.60 -7.53 -0.52
C LEU A 124 -8.81 -6.48 0.26
N CYS A 125 -9.10 -6.36 1.54
CA CYS A 125 -8.41 -5.40 2.41
C CYS A 125 -8.08 -6.01 3.76
N THR A 126 -6.86 -5.80 4.21
CA THR A 126 -6.44 -6.12 5.58
C THR A 126 -6.96 -5.07 6.54
N VAL A 127 -7.60 -5.50 7.63
CA VAL A 127 -8.08 -4.63 8.70
C VAL A 127 -7.69 -5.19 10.06
N ARG A 128 -7.69 -4.32 11.08
CA ARG A 128 -7.46 -4.69 12.48
C ARG A 128 -8.70 -4.34 13.30
N ASP A 129 -9.30 -5.36 13.91
CA ASP A 129 -10.55 -5.25 14.66
C ASP A 129 -10.35 -4.66 16.08
N ALA A 130 -11.46 -4.51 16.82
CA ALA A 130 -11.47 -3.98 18.18
C ALA A 130 -10.70 -4.86 19.18
N ASN A 131 -10.49 -6.14 18.91
CA ASN A 131 -9.69 -7.07 19.71
C ASN A 131 -8.20 -7.04 19.33
N ASN A 132 -7.79 -6.08 18.52
CA ASN A 132 -6.41 -5.95 18.01
C ASN A 132 -5.97 -7.13 17.15
N GLN A 133 -6.92 -7.83 16.51
CA GLN A 133 -6.66 -8.95 15.62
C GLN A 133 -6.79 -8.52 14.16
N TYR A 134 -5.95 -9.05 13.30
CA TYR A 134 -5.98 -8.82 11.87
C TYR A 134 -6.87 -9.85 11.15
N LEU A 135 -7.58 -9.39 10.15
CA LEU A 135 -8.40 -10.20 9.26
C LEU A 135 -8.54 -9.50 7.90
N HIS A 136 -9.12 -10.19 6.93
CA HIS A 136 -9.40 -9.60 5.63
C HIS A 136 -10.90 -9.42 5.41
N ILE A 137 -11.24 -8.36 4.68
CA ILE A 137 -12.62 -8.04 4.31
C ILE A 137 -12.74 -7.88 2.79
N ASP A 138 -13.93 -8.11 2.26
CA ASP A 138 -14.31 -7.81 0.89
C ASP A 138 -14.67 -6.33 0.69
N LEU A 139 -15.05 -5.95 -0.54
CA LEU A 139 -15.44 -4.57 -0.90
C LEU A 139 -16.66 -4.05 -0.14
N ASP A 140 -17.50 -4.93 0.42
CA ASP A 140 -18.70 -4.60 1.18
C ASP A 140 -18.48 -4.67 2.70
N GLY A 141 -17.24 -4.90 3.12
CA GLY A 141 -16.81 -4.92 4.53
C GLY A 141 -17.13 -6.23 5.26
N HIS A 142 -17.49 -7.30 4.53
CA HIS A 142 -17.69 -8.61 5.13
C HIS A 142 -16.37 -9.34 5.31
N LYS A 143 -16.24 -10.06 6.43
CA LYS A 143 -15.12 -10.98 6.64
C LYS A 143 -15.15 -12.08 5.57
N ILE A 144 -14.02 -12.34 4.93
CA ILE A 144 -13.93 -13.37 3.89
C ILE A 144 -13.72 -14.79 4.45
N TYR A 145 -13.36 -14.90 5.75
CA TYR A 145 -13.21 -16.13 6.52
C TYR A 145 -13.38 -15.83 8.03
N SER A 146 -13.50 -16.85 8.88
CA SER A 146 -13.75 -16.71 10.32
C SER A 146 -12.50 -16.43 11.16
N GLU A 147 -11.34 -16.88 10.68
CA GLU A 147 -10.07 -16.82 11.42
C GLU A 147 -9.59 -15.37 11.59
N THR A 148 -8.84 -15.17 12.67
CA THR A 148 -8.13 -13.92 12.93
C THR A 148 -6.67 -14.20 13.28
N PHE A 149 -5.81 -13.20 13.04
CA PHE A 149 -4.36 -13.36 13.15
C PHE A 149 -3.75 -12.26 14.00
N THR A 150 -2.57 -12.50 14.57
CA THR A 150 -1.81 -11.45 15.26
C THR A 150 -1.18 -10.45 14.28
N TYR A 151 -1.03 -10.84 13.02
CA TYR A 151 -0.66 -10.02 11.87
C TYR A 151 -1.23 -10.64 10.60
N ALA A 152 -1.65 -9.81 9.66
CA ALA A 152 -1.94 -10.21 8.28
C ALA A 152 -1.41 -9.16 7.31
N GLY A 153 -0.74 -9.60 6.27
CA GLY A 153 -0.35 -8.77 5.11
C GLY A 153 -1.46 -8.74 4.07
N ASP A 154 -1.33 -7.85 3.09
CA ASP A 154 -2.27 -7.77 1.98
C ASP A 154 -2.16 -8.99 1.06
N PHE A 155 -3.26 -9.31 0.38
CA PHE A 155 -3.25 -10.31 -0.68
C PHE A 155 -2.47 -9.83 -1.89
N LYS A 156 -1.67 -10.72 -2.46
CA LYS A 156 -1.00 -10.56 -3.74
C LYS A 156 -1.02 -11.89 -4.49
N ASP A 157 -1.48 -11.87 -5.72
CA ASP A 157 -1.67 -13.09 -6.54
C ASP A 157 -2.49 -14.16 -5.79
N GLY A 158 -3.51 -13.73 -5.02
CA GLY A 158 -4.40 -14.58 -4.25
C GLY A 158 -3.78 -15.19 -2.97
N ILE A 159 -2.61 -14.75 -2.53
CA ILE A 159 -1.91 -15.28 -1.35
C ILE A 159 -1.57 -14.14 -0.38
N ALA A 160 -1.81 -14.34 0.91
CA ALA A 160 -1.40 -13.43 1.98
C ALA A 160 -0.49 -14.15 2.99
N CYS A 161 0.43 -13.39 3.58
CA CYS A 161 1.23 -13.84 4.71
C CYS A 161 0.52 -13.45 6.01
N VAL A 162 0.37 -14.39 6.94
CA VAL A 162 -0.26 -14.17 8.24
C VAL A 162 0.63 -14.69 9.37
N LYS A 163 0.50 -14.08 10.55
CA LYS A 163 1.11 -14.57 11.79
C LYS A 163 0.04 -15.11 12.70
N THR A 164 0.16 -16.37 13.07
CA THR A 164 -0.78 -17.08 13.94
C THR A 164 -0.62 -16.69 15.41
N ALA A 165 -1.56 -17.08 16.26
CA ALA A 165 -1.46 -16.89 17.71
C ALA A 165 -0.27 -17.63 18.35
N SER A 166 0.21 -18.74 17.72
CA SER A 166 1.43 -19.42 18.13
C SER A 166 2.73 -18.65 17.85
N GLY A 167 2.64 -17.52 17.13
CA GLY A 167 3.76 -16.66 16.82
C GLY A 167 4.51 -17.02 15.53
N PHE A 168 4.06 -18.04 14.81
CA PHE A 168 4.64 -18.47 13.54
C PHE A 168 3.91 -17.85 12.34
N TYR A 169 4.62 -17.73 11.24
CA TYR A 169 4.08 -17.22 9.99
C TYR A 169 3.66 -18.36 9.07
N LYS A 170 2.57 -18.14 8.34
CA LYS A 170 2.03 -19.04 7.31
C LYS A 170 1.49 -18.24 6.13
N HIS A 171 1.37 -18.88 4.98
CA HIS A 171 0.63 -18.33 3.85
C HIS A 171 -0.80 -18.87 3.85
N ILE A 172 -1.76 -18.02 3.47
CA ILE A 172 -3.17 -18.38 3.29
C ILE A 172 -3.63 -18.02 1.88
N ASP A 173 -4.64 -18.75 1.40
CA ASP A 173 -5.42 -18.38 0.22
C ASP A 173 -6.55 -17.39 0.56
N THR A 174 -7.31 -16.97 -0.44
CA THR A 174 -8.45 -16.04 -0.28
C THR A 174 -9.63 -16.62 0.50
N GLN A 175 -9.66 -17.92 0.74
CA GLN A 175 -10.64 -18.60 1.58
C GLN A 175 -10.17 -18.73 3.05
N GLY A 176 -8.94 -18.26 3.36
CA GLY A 176 -8.33 -18.37 4.68
C GLY A 176 -7.67 -19.71 4.96
N ASN A 177 -7.58 -20.61 3.96
CA ASN A 177 -6.92 -21.90 4.14
C ASN A 177 -5.40 -21.74 4.08
N TYR A 178 -4.69 -22.44 4.97
CA TYR A 178 -3.23 -22.49 4.89
C TYR A 178 -2.78 -23.22 3.62
N LEU A 179 -1.84 -22.65 2.88
CA LEU A 179 -1.28 -23.27 1.67
C LEU A 179 -0.53 -24.57 1.97
N ASN A 180 0.03 -24.66 3.17
CA ASN A 180 0.73 -25.85 3.66
C ASN A 180 0.73 -25.84 5.21
N ASN A 181 1.21 -26.93 5.84
CA ASN A 181 1.25 -27.07 7.29
C ASN A 181 2.60 -26.62 7.91
N ILE A 182 3.51 -26.05 7.11
CA ILE A 182 4.82 -25.63 7.59
C ILE A 182 4.70 -24.30 8.32
N GLU A 183 5.40 -24.18 9.43
CA GLU A 183 5.49 -22.98 10.26
C GLU A 183 6.87 -22.34 10.10
N PHE A 184 6.88 -21.03 9.83
CA PHE A 184 8.10 -20.26 9.65
C PHE A 184 8.27 -19.23 10.77
N LEU A 185 9.52 -18.92 11.11
CA LEU A 185 9.84 -17.85 12.08
C LEU A 185 9.59 -16.46 11.47
N ASP A 186 9.74 -16.34 10.15
CA ASP A 186 9.43 -15.15 9.37
C ASP A 186 9.17 -15.56 7.92
N LEU A 187 8.36 -14.78 7.20
CA LEU A 187 7.84 -15.17 5.90
C LEU A 187 7.54 -13.95 5.04
N GLY A 188 8.13 -13.90 3.86
CA GLY A 188 7.84 -12.88 2.86
C GLY A 188 6.59 -13.19 2.03
N ILE A 189 6.15 -12.21 1.26
CA ILE A 189 5.08 -12.40 0.27
C ILE A 189 5.61 -13.17 -0.93
N PHE A 190 4.71 -13.86 -1.64
CA PHE A 190 5.06 -14.45 -2.94
C PHE A 190 5.35 -13.35 -3.97
N HIS A 191 6.45 -13.53 -4.66
CA HIS A 191 6.75 -12.78 -5.88
C HIS A 191 6.92 -13.80 -7.01
N LYS A 192 6.03 -13.75 -7.99
CA LYS A 192 5.90 -14.79 -9.03
C LYS A 192 5.58 -16.15 -8.37
N ASN A 193 6.53 -17.05 -8.25
CA ASN A 193 6.31 -18.41 -7.73
C ASN A 193 7.03 -18.68 -6.41
N PHE A 194 7.78 -17.73 -5.88
CA PHE A 194 8.67 -17.93 -4.75
C PHE A 194 8.45 -16.90 -3.66
N ALA A 195 8.69 -17.32 -2.42
CA ALA A 195 8.71 -16.44 -1.25
C ALA A 195 9.99 -16.64 -0.46
N THR A 196 10.37 -15.63 0.32
CA THR A 196 11.44 -15.78 1.31
C THR A 196 10.85 -16.34 2.60
N ALA A 197 11.53 -17.27 3.23
CA ALA A 197 11.12 -17.89 4.48
C ALA A 197 12.29 -18.05 5.43
N LYS A 198 12.04 -17.92 6.72
CA LYS A 198 13.02 -18.10 7.78
C LYS A 198 12.64 -19.29 8.65
N ASP A 199 13.52 -20.25 8.73
CA ASP A 199 13.46 -21.34 9.70
C ASP A 199 14.47 -21.14 10.85
N LYS A 200 14.68 -22.16 11.70
CA LYS A 200 15.60 -22.09 12.83
C LYS A 200 17.08 -21.95 12.42
N VAL A 201 17.42 -22.29 11.19
CA VAL A 201 18.78 -22.22 10.65
C VAL A 201 19.06 -20.89 9.98
N GLY A 202 18.07 -20.31 9.26
CA GLY A 202 18.23 -19.05 8.56
C GLY A 202 17.20 -18.84 7.48
N TRP A 203 17.47 -17.89 6.59
CA TRP A 203 16.62 -17.52 5.48
C TRP A 203 16.88 -18.40 4.25
N HIS A 204 15.83 -18.71 3.51
CA HIS A 204 15.88 -19.40 2.22
C HIS A 204 14.67 -19.04 1.36
N HIS A 205 14.67 -19.42 0.10
CA HIS A 205 13.50 -19.30 -0.76
C HIS A 205 12.69 -20.61 -0.74
N ILE A 206 11.37 -20.45 -0.81
CA ILE A 206 10.40 -21.54 -0.85
C ILE A 206 9.46 -21.42 -2.04
N ASP A 207 8.91 -22.55 -2.48
CA ASP A 207 7.81 -22.63 -3.41
C ASP A 207 6.43 -22.54 -2.70
N LYS A 208 5.33 -22.65 -3.46
CA LYS A 208 3.96 -22.60 -2.93
C LYS A 208 3.61 -23.76 -1.98
N HIS A 209 4.37 -24.87 -2.03
CA HIS A 209 4.20 -26.00 -1.12
C HIS A 209 4.99 -25.80 0.19
N GLY A 210 5.74 -24.72 0.30
CA GLY A 210 6.62 -24.45 1.43
C GLY A 210 7.95 -25.18 1.37
N SER A 211 8.25 -25.84 0.23
CA SER A 211 9.51 -26.57 0.03
C SER A 211 10.63 -25.59 -0.32
N GLY A 212 11.80 -25.77 0.32
CA GLY A 212 12.99 -25.00 -0.01
C GLY A 212 13.48 -25.28 -1.44
N LEU A 213 13.86 -24.25 -2.18
CA LEU A 213 14.38 -24.39 -3.54
C LEU A 213 15.79 -24.99 -3.56
N TYR A 214 16.52 -24.85 -2.46
CA TYR A 214 17.89 -25.31 -2.25
C TYR A 214 18.14 -25.54 -0.75
N ASN A 215 19.26 -26.16 -0.40
CA ASN A 215 19.56 -26.55 0.99
C ASN A 215 20.19 -25.43 1.82
N GLU A 216 20.83 -24.47 1.16
CA GLU A 216 21.57 -23.39 1.81
C GLU A 216 20.64 -22.49 2.63
N ARG A 217 21.19 -21.93 3.72
CA ARG A 217 20.55 -20.93 4.56
C ARG A 217 21.46 -19.71 4.66
N TYR A 218 20.84 -18.53 4.80
CA TYR A 218 21.50 -17.23 4.79
C TYR A 218 21.11 -16.42 6.01
N ALA A 219 21.99 -15.50 6.42
CA ALA A 219 21.70 -14.55 7.49
C ALA A 219 20.60 -13.54 7.07
N ALA A 220 20.59 -13.13 5.78
CA ALA A 220 19.55 -12.30 5.17
C ALA A 220 19.39 -12.67 3.69
N ILE A 221 18.20 -12.37 3.15
CA ILE A 221 17.85 -12.73 1.78
C ILE A 221 16.85 -11.72 1.20
N GLU A 222 16.99 -11.42 -0.09
CA GLU A 222 16.01 -10.64 -0.84
C GLU A 222 15.14 -11.56 -1.71
N PRO A 223 13.91 -11.18 -2.07
CA PRO A 223 13.12 -11.90 -3.07
C PRO A 223 13.88 -11.98 -4.41
N PHE A 224 13.56 -12.99 -5.22
CA PHE A 224 14.11 -13.07 -6.58
C PHE A 224 13.60 -11.91 -7.44
N TYR A 225 14.53 -11.27 -8.13
CA TYR A 225 14.27 -10.29 -9.16
C TYR A 225 14.98 -10.71 -10.45
N ASN A 226 14.21 -10.91 -11.54
CA ASN A 226 14.72 -11.44 -12.82
C ASN A 226 15.56 -12.71 -12.70
N GLY A 227 15.15 -13.65 -11.81
CA GLY A 227 15.85 -14.93 -11.63
C GLY A 227 17.04 -14.89 -10.67
N PHE A 228 17.33 -13.73 -10.05
CA PHE A 228 18.46 -13.56 -9.14
C PHE A 228 18.03 -12.94 -7.81
N ALA A 229 18.73 -13.27 -6.74
CA ALA A 229 18.52 -12.69 -5.41
C ALA A 229 19.86 -12.34 -4.75
N LEU A 230 19.89 -11.22 -4.03
CA LEU A 230 20.99 -10.87 -3.14
C LEU A 230 20.79 -11.59 -1.81
N VAL A 231 21.82 -12.27 -1.35
CA VAL A 231 21.84 -12.96 -0.05
C VAL A 231 23.04 -12.51 0.76
N THR A 232 22.90 -12.50 2.09
CA THR A 232 24.01 -12.26 3.02
C THR A 232 24.32 -13.57 3.74
N GLN A 233 25.54 -14.06 3.62
CA GLN A 233 26.04 -15.24 4.31
C GLN A 233 26.23 -14.95 5.82
N PHE A 234 26.41 -15.96 6.65
CA PHE A 234 26.61 -15.78 8.10
C PHE A 234 27.95 -15.12 8.47
N ASP A 235 28.90 -15.08 7.53
CA ASP A 235 30.16 -14.31 7.65
C ASP A 235 30.05 -12.86 7.15
N ASN A 236 28.82 -12.39 6.89
CA ASN A 236 28.48 -11.09 6.32
C ASN A 236 28.90 -10.84 4.86
N GLN A 237 29.39 -11.85 4.16
CA GLN A 237 29.64 -11.71 2.72
C GLN A 237 28.32 -11.67 1.95
N LYS A 238 28.26 -10.78 0.96
CA LYS A 238 27.09 -10.65 0.08
C LYS A 238 27.35 -11.38 -1.23
N VAL A 239 26.37 -12.13 -1.67
CA VAL A 239 26.45 -12.96 -2.87
C VAL A 239 25.14 -12.86 -3.65
N ILE A 240 25.22 -12.80 -4.98
CA ILE A 240 24.07 -12.98 -5.84
C ILE A 240 23.95 -14.46 -6.17
N ILE A 241 22.74 -15.01 -5.99
CA ILE A 241 22.40 -16.40 -6.30
C ILE A 241 21.31 -16.45 -7.38
N ASP A 242 21.25 -17.56 -8.13
CA ASP A 242 20.11 -17.88 -9.01
C ASP A 242 19.00 -18.65 -8.26
N GLU A 243 17.93 -19.00 -8.95
CA GLU A 243 16.78 -19.74 -8.40
C GLU A 243 17.13 -21.18 -7.94
N ARG A 244 18.28 -21.71 -8.33
CA ARG A 244 18.81 -23.02 -7.88
C ARG A 244 19.73 -22.89 -6.68
N GLY A 245 19.93 -21.66 -6.17
CA GLY A 245 20.87 -21.38 -5.09
C GLY A 245 22.33 -21.34 -5.52
N GLN A 246 22.64 -21.37 -6.84
CA GLN A 246 24.00 -21.31 -7.32
C GLN A 246 24.54 -19.88 -7.18
N LYS A 247 25.74 -19.76 -6.61
CA LYS A 247 26.44 -18.48 -6.45
C LYS A 247 26.92 -17.98 -7.81
N ILE A 248 26.51 -16.77 -8.20
CA ILE A 248 26.84 -16.15 -9.48
C ILE A 248 27.97 -15.12 -9.31
N ILE A 249 27.85 -14.21 -8.36
CA ILE A 249 28.81 -13.11 -8.13
C ILE A 249 28.91 -12.85 -6.63
N MET A 250 30.11 -12.62 -6.13
CA MET A 250 30.37 -12.02 -4.82
C MET A 250 30.32 -10.48 -4.97
N VAL A 251 29.65 -9.81 -4.06
CA VAL A 251 29.40 -8.34 -4.10
C VAL A 251 30.17 -7.65 -3.00
#